data_1d3bd3f02d7701409570e7935915d1db
#
_entry.id   1d3bd3f02d7701409570e7935915d1db
#
_cell.length_a   1.000
_cell.length_b   1.000
_cell.length_c   1.000
_cell.angle_alpha   90.00
_cell.angle_beta   90.00
_cell.angle_gamma   90.00
#
_symmetry.space_group_name_H-M   'P 1'
#
loop_
_entity.id
_entity.type
_entity.pdbx_description
1 polymer ?
#
loop_
_entity_poly.entity_id
_entity_poly.type
_entity_poly.pdbx_seq_one_letter_code
_entity_poly.pdbx_strand_id
1 'polypeptide(L)'
;MFRNQVVFTLIAGVASLALPAFSQSEEVGKNEVSVQAFGSFLKSTTDNSVQNSATNSGGVLGSYRRFFDVHNGVEVNYGYALNTQNFVSSSGALGVKNYSHEVSAAYVFRLPLKRFTPFVIAGARALVFDPKDFQGADSQTRAAFVYGGGADFKISQHVFMRAEYRGFVYNSPTYNLTALDGTDRITHRAEPSIGFGYHF
;
A
#
# COMPACT_ATOMS: atom_id res chain seq x y z
N MET A 1 6.22 -25.34 -2.23
CA MET A 1 5.00 -25.58 -1.45
C MET A 1 4.90 -24.70 -0.18
N PHE A 2 6.01 -24.21 0.36
CA PHE A 2 6.04 -23.34 1.57
C PHE A 2 5.67 -21.86 1.36
N ARG A 3 5.74 -21.38 0.12
CA ARG A 3 5.59 -19.94 -0.22
C ARG A 3 4.15 -19.40 -0.04
N ASN A 4 3.14 -20.23 -0.30
CA ASN A 4 1.75 -19.83 -0.13
C ASN A 4 1.29 -19.84 1.34
N GLN A 5 1.97 -20.58 2.21
CA GLN A 5 1.61 -20.67 3.62
C GLN A 5 1.99 -19.41 4.41
N VAL A 6 3.09 -18.74 4.05
CA VAL A 6 3.51 -17.49 4.75
C VAL A 6 2.52 -16.35 4.49
N VAL A 7 2.03 -16.22 3.26
CA VAL A 7 1.04 -15.19 2.91
C VAL A 7 -0.31 -15.49 3.60
N PHE A 8 -0.72 -16.76 3.62
CA PHE A 8 -1.95 -17.17 4.32
C PHE A 8 -1.86 -16.97 5.85
N THR A 9 -0.71 -17.24 6.44
CA THR A 9 -0.49 -17.06 7.89
C THR A 9 -0.48 -15.57 8.27
N LEU A 10 0.08 -14.70 7.42
CA LEU A 10 0.04 -13.25 7.63
C LEU A 10 -1.39 -12.69 7.51
N ILE A 11 -2.17 -13.14 6.54
CA ILE A 11 -3.57 -12.74 6.35
C ILE A 11 -4.43 -13.25 7.51
N ALA A 12 -4.24 -14.50 7.95
CA ALA A 12 -4.93 -15.07 9.10
C ALA A 12 -4.55 -14.37 10.41
N GLY A 13 -3.29 -13.94 10.57
CA GLY A 13 -2.81 -13.19 11.73
C GLY A 13 -3.44 -11.79 11.82
N VAL A 14 -3.60 -11.10 10.72
CA VAL A 14 -4.27 -9.78 10.68
C VAL A 14 -5.78 -9.93 10.93
N ALA A 15 -6.41 -10.97 10.39
CA ALA A 15 -7.83 -11.25 10.62
C ALA A 15 -8.11 -11.64 12.09
N SER A 16 -7.22 -12.39 12.74
CA SER A 16 -7.38 -12.77 14.15
C SER A 16 -7.15 -11.62 15.14
N LEU A 17 -6.38 -10.59 14.76
CA LEU A 17 -6.25 -9.37 15.56
C LEU A 17 -7.49 -8.45 15.48
N ALA A 18 -8.30 -8.59 14.43
CA ALA A 18 -9.53 -7.81 14.25
C ALA A 18 -10.73 -8.41 15.00
N LEU A 19 -10.77 -9.74 15.23
CA LEU A 19 -11.91 -10.45 15.82
C LEU A 19 -12.29 -10.01 17.25
N PRO A 20 -11.36 -9.71 18.19
CA PRO A 20 -11.76 -9.24 19.51
C PRO A 20 -12.31 -7.79 19.52
N ALA A 21 -12.13 -7.01 18.45
CA ALA A 21 -12.65 -5.66 18.37
C ALA A 21 -14.19 -5.59 18.18
N PHE A 22 -14.81 -6.67 17.73
CA PHE A 22 -16.28 -6.73 17.53
C PHE A 22 -17.09 -7.00 18.82
N SER A 23 -16.42 -7.32 19.93
CA SER A 23 -17.07 -7.82 21.16
C SER A 23 -17.20 -6.77 22.29
N GLN A 24 -16.69 -5.55 22.11
CA GLN A 24 -16.76 -4.51 23.14
C GLN A 24 -17.66 -3.36 22.72
N SER A 25 -18.74 -3.19 23.47
CA SER A 25 -19.76 -2.16 23.32
C SER A 25 -19.24 -0.73 23.57
N GLU A 26 -19.75 0.22 22.75
CA GLU A 26 -20.03 1.62 23.06
C GLU A 26 -18.87 2.65 23.11
N GLU A 27 -17.86 2.56 22.23
CA GLU A 27 -17.20 3.79 21.81
C GLU A 27 -17.19 3.87 20.29
N VAL A 28 -18.35 4.25 19.71
CA VAL A 28 -18.49 4.48 18.27
C VAL A 28 -17.43 5.47 17.79
N GLY A 29 -16.51 5.00 16.93
CA GLY A 29 -15.51 5.83 16.28
C GLY A 29 -14.07 5.63 16.71
N LYS A 30 -13.75 4.69 17.60
CA LYS A 30 -12.36 4.31 17.89
C LYS A 30 -11.78 3.32 16.89
N ASN A 31 -12.61 2.52 16.25
CA ASN A 31 -12.18 1.57 15.23
C ASN A 31 -12.81 1.93 13.89
N GLU A 32 -12.03 1.80 12.85
CA GLU A 32 -12.45 2.07 11.47
C GLU A 32 -11.96 0.95 10.55
N VAL A 33 -12.82 0.52 9.65
CA VAL A 33 -12.42 -0.31 8.50
C VAL A 33 -12.76 0.45 7.24
N SER A 34 -11.93 0.32 6.21
CA SER A 34 -12.22 0.91 4.91
C SER A 34 -11.73 0.04 3.76
N VAL A 35 -12.41 0.17 2.62
CA VAL A 35 -12.00 -0.40 1.35
C VAL A 35 -11.90 0.73 0.34
N GLN A 36 -10.78 0.82 -0.36
CA GLN A 36 -10.47 1.88 -1.29
C GLN A 36 -9.96 1.32 -2.61
N ALA A 37 -10.33 1.93 -3.72
CA ALA A 37 -9.64 1.76 -4.99
C ALA A 37 -8.51 2.77 -5.07
N PHE A 38 -7.34 2.36 -5.53
CA PHE A 38 -6.20 3.26 -5.71
C PHE A 38 -5.60 3.17 -7.11
N GLY A 39 -5.05 4.30 -7.58
CA GLY A 39 -4.17 4.36 -8.73
C GLY A 39 -2.72 4.41 -8.27
N SER A 40 -1.82 3.78 -8.99
CA SER A 40 -0.40 3.76 -8.69
C SER A 40 0.40 4.41 -9.80
N PHE A 41 1.16 5.44 -9.46
CA PHE A 41 1.95 6.26 -10.38
C PHE A 41 3.41 6.23 -9.93
N LEU A 42 4.27 5.69 -10.79
CA LEU A 42 5.71 5.65 -10.57
C LEU A 42 6.36 6.77 -11.37
N LYS A 43 7.25 7.54 -10.73
CA LYS A 43 8.08 8.51 -11.45
C LYS A 43 9.12 7.74 -12.27
N SER A 44 9.10 7.93 -13.59
CA SER A 44 10.11 7.36 -14.49
C SER A 44 11.50 7.85 -14.11
N THR A 45 12.46 6.93 -14.03
CA THR A 45 13.85 7.26 -13.73
C THR A 45 14.74 6.68 -14.82
N THR A 46 15.64 7.49 -15.36
CA THR A 46 16.63 7.05 -16.36
C THR A 46 17.98 6.93 -15.68
N ASP A 47 18.62 5.77 -15.79
CA ASP A 47 19.97 5.51 -15.28
C ASP A 47 20.75 4.61 -16.25
N ASN A 48 22.03 4.93 -16.48
CA ASN A 48 22.93 4.19 -17.35
C ASN A 48 22.30 3.79 -18.70
N SER A 49 21.55 4.71 -19.33
CA SER A 49 20.82 4.51 -20.59
C SER A 49 19.68 3.49 -20.51
N VAL A 50 19.27 3.06 -19.31
CA VAL A 50 18.08 2.25 -19.06
C VAL A 50 16.98 3.14 -18.49
N GLN A 51 15.87 3.25 -19.20
CA GLN A 51 14.67 3.92 -18.70
C GLN A 51 13.81 2.90 -17.96
N ASN A 52 13.66 3.08 -16.65
CA ASN A 52 12.74 2.33 -15.84
C ASN A 52 11.43 3.12 -15.75
N SER A 53 10.37 2.57 -16.30
CA SER A 53 9.02 3.10 -16.20
C SER A 53 8.06 1.99 -15.83
N ALA A 54 7.11 2.28 -14.93
CA ALA A 54 6.01 1.36 -14.68
C ALA A 54 4.74 1.91 -15.37
N THR A 55 3.92 1.02 -15.89
CA THR A 55 2.59 1.39 -16.34
C THR A 55 1.77 1.85 -15.14
N ASN A 56 0.93 2.88 -15.34
CA ASN A 56 -0.07 3.25 -14.37
C ASN A 56 -0.92 2.02 -14.07
N SER A 57 -1.01 1.66 -12.80
CA SER A 57 -1.75 0.49 -12.36
C SER A 57 -2.83 0.89 -11.37
N GLY A 58 -3.81 0.02 -11.21
CA GLY A 58 -4.85 0.18 -10.20
C GLY A 58 -4.87 -1.02 -9.26
N GLY A 59 -5.41 -0.79 -8.08
CA GLY A 59 -5.52 -1.81 -7.05
C GLY A 59 -6.63 -1.53 -6.06
N VAL A 60 -6.74 -2.45 -5.10
CA VAL A 60 -7.68 -2.37 -3.98
C VAL A 60 -6.89 -2.38 -2.68
N LEU A 61 -7.28 -1.54 -1.75
CA LEU A 61 -6.67 -1.37 -0.44
C LEU A 61 -7.72 -1.59 0.64
N GLY A 62 -7.48 -2.52 1.54
CA GLY A 62 -8.22 -2.70 2.79
C GLY A 62 -7.43 -2.08 3.94
N SER A 63 -8.10 -1.31 4.79
CA SER A 63 -7.48 -0.63 5.93
C SER A 63 -8.25 -0.88 7.21
N TYR A 64 -7.51 -1.03 8.30
CA TYR A 64 -8.04 -1.00 9.66
C TYR A 64 -7.30 0.06 10.44
N ARG A 65 -8.05 0.98 11.10
CA ARG A 65 -7.52 2.00 12.00
C ARG A 65 -8.06 1.82 13.39
N ARG A 66 -7.20 2.01 14.37
CA ARG A 66 -7.57 2.08 15.80
C ARG A 66 -7.04 3.38 16.38
N PHE A 67 -7.95 4.17 16.95
CA PHE A 67 -7.62 5.42 17.62
C PHE A 67 -7.51 5.21 19.13
N PHE A 68 -6.45 5.74 19.73
CA PHE A 68 -6.20 5.73 21.17
C PHE A 68 -6.92 6.89 21.86
N ASP A 69 -6.99 8.00 21.14
CA ASP A 69 -7.70 9.23 21.54
C ASP A 69 -8.40 9.85 20.30
N VAL A 70 -8.92 11.07 20.46
CA VAL A 70 -9.66 11.78 19.41
C VAL A 70 -8.80 12.05 18.18
N HIS A 71 -7.47 12.21 18.36
CA HIS A 71 -6.55 12.64 17.30
C HIS A 71 -5.60 11.54 16.83
N ASN A 72 -5.19 10.64 17.72
CA ASN A 72 -4.04 9.77 17.53
C ASN A 72 -4.45 8.30 17.37
N GLY A 73 -3.91 7.62 16.38
CA GLY A 73 -4.20 6.22 16.11
C GLY A 73 -3.11 5.53 15.32
N VAL A 74 -3.34 4.26 15.07
CA VAL A 74 -2.53 3.42 14.20
C VAL A 74 -3.39 2.82 13.10
N GLU A 75 -2.77 2.58 11.97
CA GLU A 75 -3.38 1.99 10.79
C GLU A 75 -2.59 0.78 10.34
N VAL A 76 -3.30 -0.27 9.96
CA VAL A 76 -2.74 -1.43 9.26
C VAL A 76 -3.50 -1.58 7.94
N ASN A 77 -2.75 -1.80 6.86
CA ASN A 77 -3.31 -1.91 5.52
C ASN A 77 -2.82 -3.15 4.82
N TYR A 78 -3.69 -3.67 3.95
CA TYR A 78 -3.35 -4.66 2.95
C TYR A 78 -3.81 -4.16 1.59
N GLY A 79 -2.89 -4.13 0.64
CA GLY A 79 -3.15 -3.73 -0.74
C GLY A 79 -2.82 -4.84 -1.73
N TYR A 80 -3.58 -4.87 -2.82
CA TYR A 80 -3.35 -5.74 -3.96
C TYR A 80 -3.44 -4.93 -5.25
N ALA A 81 -2.39 -4.99 -6.06
CA ALA A 81 -2.33 -4.30 -7.35
C ALA A 81 -1.75 -5.19 -8.44
N LEU A 82 -2.24 -4.94 -9.66
CA LEU A 82 -1.68 -5.46 -10.90
C LEU A 82 -0.78 -4.39 -11.49
N ASN A 83 0.49 -4.71 -11.74
CA ASN A 83 1.45 -3.78 -12.32
C ASN A 83 2.26 -4.46 -13.43
N THR A 84 2.59 -3.71 -14.48
CA THR A 84 3.57 -4.12 -15.49
C THR A 84 4.74 -3.17 -15.42
N GLN A 85 5.92 -3.67 -15.09
CA GLN A 85 7.16 -2.91 -15.13
C GLN A 85 7.77 -3.03 -16.52
N ASN A 86 8.04 -1.89 -17.15
CA ASN A 86 8.68 -1.80 -18.46
C ASN A 86 10.11 -1.29 -18.30
N PHE A 87 11.05 -2.11 -18.72
CA PHE A 87 12.46 -1.76 -18.82
C PHE A 87 12.80 -1.54 -20.29
N VAL A 88 13.18 -0.32 -20.64
CA VAL A 88 13.57 0.04 -22.00
C VAL A 88 15.07 0.36 -22.02
N SER A 89 15.84 -0.43 -22.76
CA SER A 89 17.27 -0.20 -23.00
C SER A 89 17.56 -0.12 -24.51
N SER A 90 18.77 0.28 -24.88
CA SER A 90 19.22 0.27 -26.28
C SER A 90 19.20 -1.12 -26.95
N SER A 91 19.16 -2.19 -26.16
CA SER A 91 19.10 -3.59 -26.62
C SER A 91 17.67 -4.17 -26.69
N GLY A 92 16.64 -3.42 -26.27
CA GLY A 92 15.25 -3.86 -26.35
C GLY A 92 14.39 -3.38 -25.20
N ALA A 93 13.10 -3.71 -25.28
CA ALA A 93 12.11 -3.43 -24.24
C ALA A 93 11.67 -4.75 -23.60
N LEU A 94 11.68 -4.81 -22.26
CA LEU A 94 11.22 -5.95 -21.47
C LEU A 94 10.06 -5.52 -20.57
N GLY A 95 8.89 -6.17 -20.71
CA GLY A 95 7.72 -5.95 -19.86
C GLY A 95 7.52 -7.12 -18.89
N VAL A 96 7.60 -6.89 -17.60
CA VAL A 96 7.37 -7.90 -16.55
C VAL A 96 6.03 -7.63 -15.89
N LYS A 97 5.05 -8.51 -16.09
CA LYS A 97 3.77 -8.48 -15.32
C LYS A 97 4.04 -8.94 -13.91
N ASN A 98 3.57 -8.16 -12.95
CA ASN A 98 3.83 -8.38 -11.54
C ASN A 98 2.57 -8.20 -10.71
N TYR A 99 2.27 -9.16 -9.85
CA TYR A 99 1.29 -9.01 -8.79
C TYR A 99 2.00 -8.43 -7.57
N SER A 100 1.54 -7.28 -7.11
CA SER A 100 2.08 -6.61 -5.94
C SER A 100 1.14 -6.81 -4.76
N HIS A 101 1.65 -7.49 -3.74
CA HIS A 101 1.03 -7.57 -2.42
C HIS A 101 1.75 -6.60 -1.50
N GLU A 102 0.99 -5.82 -0.76
CA GLU A 102 1.54 -4.82 0.12
C GLU A 102 0.90 -4.88 1.50
N VAL A 103 1.74 -4.84 2.52
CA VAL A 103 1.32 -4.70 3.92
C VAL A 103 1.99 -3.46 4.48
N SER A 104 1.22 -2.60 5.15
CA SER A 104 1.77 -1.41 5.79
C SER A 104 1.18 -1.18 7.17
N ALA A 105 1.99 -0.54 8.02
CA ALA A 105 1.57 -0.02 9.31
C ALA A 105 1.99 1.44 9.41
N ALA A 106 1.09 2.30 9.86
CA ALA A 106 1.33 3.73 9.95
C ALA A 106 0.70 4.31 11.21
N TYR A 107 1.31 5.36 11.72
CA TYR A 107 0.71 6.27 12.68
C TYR A 107 -0.22 7.21 11.93
N VAL A 108 -1.38 7.50 12.53
CA VAL A 108 -2.41 8.40 11.97
C VAL A 108 -2.66 9.53 12.96
N PHE A 109 -2.55 10.75 12.47
CA PHE A 109 -3.02 11.92 13.19
C PHE A 109 -4.20 12.52 12.44
N ARG A 110 -5.36 12.70 13.12
CA ARG A 110 -6.59 13.25 12.54
C ARG A 110 -7.10 14.48 13.31
N LEU A 111 -7.82 15.35 12.60
CA LEU A 111 -8.52 16.51 13.17
C LEU A 111 -10.02 16.38 12.89
N PRO A 112 -10.83 15.81 13.81
CA PRO A 112 -12.25 15.62 13.57
C PRO A 112 -12.99 16.96 13.55
N LEU A 113 -13.63 17.27 12.41
CA LEU A 113 -14.57 18.36 12.23
C LEU A 113 -15.99 17.79 12.03
N LYS A 114 -17.01 18.62 11.99
CA LYS A 114 -18.42 18.17 11.96
C LYS A 114 -18.74 17.15 10.86
N ARG A 115 -18.27 17.38 9.61
CA ARG A 115 -18.52 16.51 8.46
C ARG A 115 -17.26 16.06 7.74
N PHE A 116 -16.13 16.61 8.10
CA PHE A 116 -14.87 16.47 7.41
C PHE A 116 -13.78 16.20 8.45
N THR A 117 -13.00 15.15 8.26
CA THR A 117 -11.92 14.78 9.17
C THR A 117 -10.63 14.66 8.37
N PRO A 118 -9.83 15.73 8.26
CA PRO A 118 -8.51 15.64 7.64
C PRO A 118 -7.58 14.80 8.52
N PHE A 119 -6.65 14.09 7.87
CA PHE A 119 -5.64 13.28 8.55
C PHE A 119 -4.33 13.25 7.79
N VAL A 120 -3.26 12.94 8.52
CA VAL A 120 -1.94 12.64 7.96
C VAL A 120 -1.46 11.30 8.48
N ILE A 121 -0.62 10.62 7.70
CA ILE A 121 -0.06 9.31 8.04
C ILE A 121 1.45 9.30 7.84
N ALA A 122 2.14 8.54 8.68
CA ALA A 122 3.56 8.22 8.52
C ALA A 122 3.85 6.82 9.06
N GLY A 123 4.63 6.01 8.34
CA GLY A 123 4.86 4.64 8.74
C GLY A 123 5.80 3.85 7.84
N ALA A 124 5.69 2.54 7.90
CA ALA A 124 6.49 1.60 7.13
C ALA A 124 5.59 0.64 6.32
N ARG A 125 6.14 0.17 5.21
CA ARG A 125 5.48 -0.76 4.29
C ARG A 125 6.44 -1.86 3.86
N ALA A 126 5.94 -3.07 3.73
CA ALA A 126 6.61 -4.17 3.06
C ALA A 126 5.91 -4.42 1.71
N LEU A 127 6.69 -4.39 0.65
CA LEU A 127 6.29 -4.67 -0.72
C LEU A 127 6.79 -6.05 -1.08
N VAL A 128 5.89 -6.96 -1.42
CA VAL A 128 6.23 -8.28 -1.93
C VAL A 128 5.91 -8.28 -3.42
N PHE A 129 6.94 -8.39 -4.24
CA PHE A 129 6.85 -8.51 -5.70
C PHE A 129 6.91 -9.99 -6.08
N ASP A 130 5.86 -10.49 -6.70
CA ASP A 130 5.79 -11.86 -7.22
C ASP A 130 5.75 -11.82 -8.75
N PRO A 131 6.91 -11.95 -9.44
CA PRO A 131 6.96 -11.96 -10.91
C PRO A 131 6.24 -13.18 -11.44
N LYS A 132 5.32 -12.97 -12.39
CA LYS A 132 4.66 -14.01 -13.17
C LYS A 132 5.30 -14.03 -14.57
N ASP A 133 5.43 -15.19 -15.14
CA ASP A 133 5.85 -15.39 -16.54
C ASP A 133 7.33 -15.07 -16.88
N PHE A 134 8.24 -14.96 -15.89
CA PHE A 134 9.65 -14.79 -16.15
C PHE A 134 10.48 -15.89 -15.48
N GLN A 135 11.06 -16.80 -16.26
CA GLN A 135 11.96 -17.83 -15.75
C GLN A 135 13.26 -17.19 -15.26
N GLY A 136 13.57 -17.37 -13.97
CA GLY A 136 14.80 -16.87 -13.35
C GLY A 136 14.64 -15.58 -12.52
N ALA A 137 13.45 -15.00 -12.43
CA ALA A 137 13.20 -13.89 -11.52
C ALA A 137 12.68 -14.40 -10.16
N ASP A 138 13.39 -14.04 -9.09
CA ASP A 138 13.01 -14.38 -7.72
C ASP A 138 12.04 -13.34 -7.13
N SER A 139 11.13 -13.80 -6.26
CA SER A 139 10.28 -12.88 -5.50
C SER A 139 11.14 -12.07 -4.53
N GLN A 140 10.94 -10.76 -4.51
CA GLN A 140 11.68 -9.85 -3.64
C GLN A 140 10.76 -9.10 -2.70
N THR A 141 11.20 -8.93 -1.45
CA THR A 141 10.54 -8.07 -0.47
C THR A 141 11.37 -6.80 -0.28
N ARG A 142 10.73 -5.65 -0.36
CA ARG A 142 11.37 -4.35 -0.14
C ARG A 142 10.62 -3.59 0.95
N ALA A 143 11.38 -3.03 1.89
CA ALA A 143 10.85 -2.10 2.86
C ALA A 143 10.73 -0.70 2.24
N ALA A 144 9.64 0.01 2.56
CA ALA A 144 9.39 1.37 2.12
C ALA A 144 8.96 2.24 3.30
N PHE A 145 9.33 3.50 3.27
CA PHE A 145 8.74 4.53 4.12
C PHE A 145 7.43 5.00 3.47
N VAL A 146 6.38 5.09 4.29
CA VAL A 146 5.05 5.55 3.90
C VAL A 146 4.77 6.89 4.53
N TYR A 147 4.29 7.84 3.75
CA TYR A 147 3.75 9.10 4.23
C TYR A 147 2.55 9.48 3.39
N GLY A 148 1.68 10.30 3.95
CA GLY A 148 0.51 10.72 3.20
C GLY A 148 -0.47 11.52 4.03
N GLY A 149 -1.63 11.69 3.46
CA GLY A 149 -2.74 12.34 4.12
C GLY A 149 -3.99 12.30 3.27
N GLY A 150 -5.08 12.66 3.88
CA GLY A 150 -6.37 12.61 3.24
C GLY A 150 -7.46 13.21 4.09
N ALA A 151 -8.67 12.85 3.74
CA ALA A 151 -9.84 13.29 4.48
C ALA A 151 -10.97 12.27 4.43
N ASP A 152 -11.65 12.16 5.55
CA ASP A 152 -12.88 11.39 5.68
C ASP A 152 -14.07 12.34 5.65
N PHE A 153 -15.03 12.02 4.79
CA PHE A 153 -16.29 12.76 4.64
C PHE A 153 -17.42 11.92 5.24
N LYS A 154 -17.99 12.38 6.33
CA LYS A 154 -19.07 11.70 7.04
C LYS A 154 -20.33 11.66 6.19
N ILE A 155 -20.80 10.46 5.83
CA ILE A 155 -22.06 10.22 5.10
C ILE A 155 -23.18 9.94 6.11
N SER A 156 -22.91 9.09 7.11
CA SER A 156 -23.85 8.78 8.20
C SER A 156 -23.10 8.72 9.54
N GLN A 157 -23.74 8.26 10.60
CA GLN A 157 -23.08 8.11 11.90
C GLN A 157 -21.93 7.12 11.86
N HIS A 158 -22.03 6.07 11.05
CA HIS A 158 -21.06 4.98 10.97
C HIS A 158 -20.34 4.92 9.63
N VAL A 159 -20.87 5.54 8.55
CA VAL A 159 -20.31 5.43 7.20
C VAL A 159 -19.64 6.73 6.78
N PHE A 160 -18.46 6.61 6.23
CA PHE A 160 -17.69 7.72 5.65
C PHE A 160 -17.14 7.35 4.27
N MET A 161 -16.90 8.38 3.47
CA MET A 161 -16.11 8.29 2.25
C MET A 161 -14.71 8.80 2.56
N ARG A 162 -13.68 8.10 2.11
CA ARG A 162 -12.27 8.47 2.29
C ARG A 162 -11.65 8.82 0.95
N ALA A 163 -10.97 9.95 0.89
CA ALA A 163 -10.04 10.31 -0.17
C ALA A 163 -8.65 10.46 0.45
N GLU A 164 -7.66 9.73 -0.08
CA GLU A 164 -6.33 9.64 0.52
C GLU A 164 -5.25 9.67 -0.56
N TYR A 165 -4.13 10.29 -0.25
CA TYR A 165 -2.89 10.23 -1.01
C TYR A 165 -1.80 9.58 -0.17
N ARG A 166 -1.13 8.58 -0.72
CA ARG A 166 0.04 7.93 -0.13
C ARG A 166 1.24 8.09 -1.02
N GLY A 167 2.34 8.52 -0.43
CA GLY A 167 3.66 8.54 -1.04
C GLY A 167 4.53 7.44 -0.44
N PHE A 168 5.32 6.77 -1.28
CA PHE A 168 6.25 5.72 -0.86
C PHE A 168 7.64 6.04 -1.35
N VAL A 169 8.61 5.85 -0.48
CA VAL A 169 10.02 5.96 -0.78
C VAL A 169 10.68 4.62 -0.48
N TYR A 170 11.26 3.99 -1.49
CA TYR A 170 11.91 2.68 -1.38
C TYR A 170 13.02 2.51 -2.41
N ASN A 171 13.90 1.52 -2.19
CA ASN A 171 14.91 1.14 -3.16
C ASN A 171 14.31 0.21 -4.22
N SER A 172 14.56 0.50 -5.50
CA SER A 172 14.06 -0.28 -6.63
C SER A 172 14.44 -1.76 -6.52
N PRO A 173 13.54 -2.71 -6.86
CA PRO A 173 13.89 -4.11 -6.91
C PRO A 173 14.84 -4.40 -8.08
N THR A 174 15.88 -5.18 -7.85
CA THR A 174 16.83 -5.61 -8.89
C THR A 174 16.52 -6.99 -9.46
N TYR A 175 15.61 -7.74 -8.86
CA TYR A 175 15.20 -9.12 -9.22
C TYR A 175 16.38 -10.11 -9.38
N ASN A 176 17.55 -9.80 -8.84
CA ASN A 176 18.80 -10.54 -9.01
C ASN A 176 19.20 -10.80 -10.49
N LEU A 177 18.76 -9.92 -11.39
CA LEU A 177 19.13 -9.97 -12.79
C LEU A 177 20.40 -9.16 -13.00
N THR A 178 21.45 -9.79 -13.56
CA THR A 178 22.77 -9.16 -13.84
C THR A 178 22.63 -7.90 -14.71
N ALA A 179 21.60 -7.80 -15.53
CA ALA A 179 21.31 -6.62 -16.35
C ALA A 179 20.81 -5.42 -15.53
N LEU A 180 20.43 -5.62 -14.27
CA LEU A 180 19.91 -4.59 -13.35
C LEU A 180 20.86 -4.35 -12.16
N ASP A 181 22.03 -4.98 -12.14
CA ASP A 181 23.07 -4.72 -11.14
C ASP A 181 23.54 -3.25 -11.25
N GLY A 182 23.52 -2.54 -10.11
CA GLY A 182 23.89 -1.13 -10.04
C GLY A 182 22.73 -0.14 -10.17
N THR A 183 21.47 -0.59 -10.30
CA THR A 183 20.27 0.29 -10.34
C THR A 183 19.61 0.49 -8.97
N ASP A 184 20.35 0.35 -7.86
CA ASP A 184 19.82 0.53 -6.50
C ASP A 184 19.55 2.02 -6.22
N ARG A 185 18.43 2.53 -6.73
CA ARG A 185 18.02 3.93 -6.57
C ARG A 185 16.75 4.08 -5.76
N ILE A 186 16.72 5.17 -5.01
CA ILE A 186 15.52 5.61 -4.30
C ILE A 186 14.44 5.96 -5.33
N THR A 187 13.33 5.23 -5.26
CA THR A 187 12.16 5.42 -6.10
C THR A 187 11.02 6.00 -5.28
N HIS A 188 10.33 6.95 -5.88
CA HIS A 188 9.11 7.54 -5.31
C HIS A 188 7.89 7.07 -6.08
N ARG A 189 6.90 6.54 -5.35
CA ARG A 189 5.62 6.08 -5.89
C ARG A 189 4.49 6.84 -5.22
N ALA A 190 3.53 7.29 -6.02
CA ALA A 190 2.34 8.01 -5.58
C ALA A 190 1.10 7.12 -5.75
N GLU A 191 0.26 7.04 -4.72
CA GLU A 191 -0.98 6.25 -4.73
C GLU A 191 -2.15 7.08 -4.19
N PRO A 192 -2.82 7.88 -5.05
CA PRO A 192 -4.12 8.42 -4.72
C PRO A 192 -5.17 7.31 -4.64
N SER A 193 -6.05 7.39 -3.67
CA SER A 193 -7.11 6.41 -3.44
C SER A 193 -8.42 7.08 -3.02
N ILE A 194 -9.51 6.39 -3.30
CA ILE A 194 -10.86 6.76 -2.87
C ILE A 194 -11.64 5.51 -2.48
N GLY A 195 -12.48 5.62 -1.47
CA GLY A 195 -13.29 4.48 -1.03
C GLY A 195 -14.24 4.84 0.09
N PHE A 196 -14.76 3.79 0.73
CA PHE A 196 -15.71 3.91 1.81
C PHE A 196 -15.21 3.16 3.04
N GLY A 197 -15.64 3.64 4.20
CA GLY A 197 -15.32 3.01 5.46
C GLY A 197 -16.48 3.06 6.45
N TYR A 198 -16.28 2.33 7.54
CA TYR A 198 -17.23 2.14 8.61
C TYR A 198 -16.54 2.34 9.97
N HIS A 199 -17.18 3.13 10.83
CA HIS A 199 -16.79 3.34 12.23
C HIS A 199 -17.54 2.38 13.14
N PHE A 200 -16.85 1.78 14.12
CA PHE A 200 -17.45 0.93 15.14
C PHE A 200 -16.70 0.99 16.47
#